data_e8995fd9625e8b757f352ae0e68d03ed
#
_entry.id   e8995fd9625e8b757f352ae0e68d03ed
#
_cell.length_a   1.000
_cell.length_b   1.000
_cell.length_c   1.000
_cell.angle_alpha   90.00
_cell.angle_beta   90.00
_cell.angle_gamma   90.00
#
_symmetry.space_group_name_H-M   'P 1'
#
loop_
_entity.id
_entity.type
_entity.pdbx_description
1 polymer ?
#
loop_
_entity_poly.entity_id
_entity_poly.type
_entity_poly.pdbx_seq_one_letter_code
_entity_poly.pdbx_strand_id
1 'polypeptide(L)'
;MSSTNEPAVEVRDLVKVYPRPGGGTLRALDGISFTVENGEFFGLLGPNGAGKTTALEIIEGIRRPTSGEVRVLGVDPRKDLDRVKRMIGVQLQAASYFSLLTIAEILDLFGSFYPTRRATTELLENVGLLDKADSYVRQLSGGQQRRFSVAAALVNDPQVIFLDEPTTGLDPQMRHSLWELLRRLNRDEGKTIVLTTHYMEEAELLADRVAIIDLGRIGSIDSPRALIAGLDGRGHIEFTTNSEVDTSELTALDGVTDAAARSNRGGSSLGPDTYQLTITDPKVAVTSLLSWSEGRGIEMRGLEVVPGTLEDVFLQLTGRELRE
;
A
#
# COMPACT_ATOMS: atom_id res chain seq x y z
N MET A 1 31.35 8.69 -17.00
CA MET A 1 30.98 7.69 -16.00
C MET A 1 29.63 7.15 -16.45
N SER A 2 29.60 5.91 -16.99
CA SER A 2 28.36 5.28 -17.42
C SER A 2 27.45 5.11 -16.20
N SER A 3 26.35 5.86 -16.14
CA SER A 3 25.24 5.51 -15.27
C SER A 3 24.66 4.19 -15.79
N THR A 4 25.12 3.07 -15.23
CA THR A 4 24.41 1.82 -15.36
C THR A 4 23.03 2.04 -14.78
N ASN A 5 22.02 1.93 -15.63
CA ASN A 5 20.61 2.07 -15.29
C ASN A 5 20.14 0.78 -14.58
N GLU A 6 20.87 0.40 -13.50
CA GLU A 6 20.49 -0.76 -12.68
C GLU A 6 19.37 -0.33 -11.75
N PRO A 7 18.28 -1.11 -11.65
CA PRO A 7 17.18 -0.80 -10.74
C PRO A 7 17.65 -0.86 -9.27
N ALA A 8 16.98 -0.09 -8.41
CA ALA A 8 17.26 -0.10 -6.97
C ALA A 8 16.96 -1.46 -6.35
N VAL A 9 15.89 -2.12 -6.82
CA VAL A 9 15.56 -3.50 -6.44
C VAL A 9 15.20 -4.31 -7.67
N GLU A 10 15.75 -5.50 -7.78
CA GLU A 10 15.42 -6.47 -8.80
C GLU A 10 15.07 -7.81 -8.16
N VAL A 11 13.90 -8.33 -8.48
CA VAL A 11 13.37 -9.63 -8.02
C VAL A 11 13.02 -10.48 -9.25
N ARG A 12 13.56 -11.69 -9.32
CA ARG A 12 13.33 -12.63 -10.45
C ARG A 12 12.91 -13.99 -9.93
N ASP A 13 11.75 -14.46 -10.35
CA ASP A 13 11.19 -15.79 -10.09
C ASP A 13 11.31 -16.24 -8.62
N LEU A 14 11.03 -15.28 -7.71
CA LEU A 14 11.24 -15.48 -6.29
C LEU A 14 10.20 -16.42 -5.71
N VAL A 15 10.67 -17.54 -5.13
CA VAL A 15 9.83 -18.56 -4.48
C VAL A 15 10.22 -18.69 -3.02
N LYS A 16 9.20 -18.80 -2.16
CA LYS A 16 9.39 -19.17 -0.76
C LYS A 16 8.38 -20.20 -0.33
N VAL A 17 8.89 -21.34 0.16
CA VAL A 17 8.12 -22.45 0.70
C VAL A 17 8.50 -22.68 2.15
N TYR A 18 7.50 -22.81 3.01
CA TYR A 18 7.66 -23.14 4.43
C TYR A 18 7.12 -24.55 4.70
N PRO A 19 7.78 -25.35 5.56
CA PRO A 19 7.18 -26.57 6.08
C PRO A 19 6.00 -26.22 6.99
N ARG A 20 4.92 -27.03 6.94
CA ARG A 20 3.79 -26.90 7.87
C ARG A 20 3.94 -27.86 9.05
N PRO A 21 3.59 -27.44 10.28
CA PRO A 21 3.41 -28.38 11.40
C PRO A 21 2.37 -29.43 11.03
N GLY A 22 2.70 -30.73 11.20
CA GLY A 22 1.80 -31.82 10.82
C GLY A 22 1.96 -32.34 9.39
N GLY A 23 2.91 -31.83 8.62
CA GLY A 23 3.23 -32.25 7.24
C GLY A 23 2.67 -31.32 6.17
N GLY A 24 3.24 -31.45 4.96
CA GLY A 24 2.93 -30.57 3.84
C GLY A 24 3.74 -29.27 3.84
N THR A 25 3.44 -28.38 2.88
CA THR A 25 4.16 -27.13 2.68
C THR A 25 3.18 -25.96 2.48
N LEU A 26 3.63 -24.76 2.85
CA LEU A 26 2.98 -23.49 2.53
C LEU A 26 3.87 -22.72 1.54
N ARG A 27 3.37 -22.49 0.35
CA ARG A 27 4.04 -21.65 -0.63
C ARG A 27 3.63 -20.19 -0.38
N ALA A 28 4.50 -19.44 0.27
CA ALA A 28 4.24 -18.02 0.61
C ALA A 28 4.56 -17.09 -0.57
N LEU A 29 5.51 -17.47 -1.43
CA LEU A 29 5.80 -16.79 -2.70
C LEU A 29 5.90 -17.84 -3.80
N ASP A 30 5.29 -17.56 -4.94
CA ASP A 30 5.15 -18.49 -6.06
C ASP A 30 5.63 -17.86 -7.39
N GLY A 31 6.94 -17.56 -7.46
CA GLY A 31 7.60 -17.08 -8.68
C GLY A 31 7.33 -15.61 -8.96
N ILE A 32 7.35 -14.73 -7.94
CA ILE A 32 7.17 -13.30 -8.16
C ILE A 32 8.40 -12.66 -8.81
N SER A 33 8.14 -11.74 -9.76
CA SER A 33 9.20 -10.99 -10.46
C SER A 33 8.77 -9.53 -10.60
N PHE A 34 9.64 -8.58 -10.23
CA PHE A 34 9.44 -7.14 -10.40
C PHE A 34 10.75 -6.37 -10.26
N THR A 35 10.73 -5.12 -10.69
CA THR A 35 11.82 -4.16 -10.49
C THR A 35 11.31 -2.91 -9.81
N VAL A 36 12.18 -2.24 -9.05
CA VAL A 36 11.95 -0.91 -8.50
C VAL A 36 13.07 -0.01 -8.99
N GLU A 37 12.72 1.11 -9.61
CA GLU A 37 13.68 2.05 -10.14
C GLU A 37 14.28 2.94 -9.04
N ASN A 38 15.43 3.58 -9.32
CA ASN A 38 16.03 4.50 -8.36
C ASN A 38 15.14 5.75 -8.19
N GLY A 39 14.87 6.12 -6.94
CA GLY A 39 13.99 7.24 -6.60
C GLY A 39 12.49 6.95 -6.74
N GLU A 40 12.12 5.72 -7.09
CA GLU A 40 10.73 5.30 -7.19
C GLU A 40 10.10 5.09 -5.82
N PHE A 41 8.83 5.46 -5.68
CA PHE A 41 7.97 5.03 -4.56
C PHE A 41 7.14 3.82 -5.02
N PHE A 42 7.54 2.62 -4.61
CA PHE A 42 6.92 1.36 -5.01
C PHE A 42 6.07 0.76 -3.90
N GLY A 43 4.80 0.45 -4.21
CA GLY A 43 3.85 -0.20 -3.32
C GLY A 43 3.71 -1.69 -3.59
N LEU A 44 3.82 -2.53 -2.55
CA LEU A 44 3.41 -3.94 -2.61
C LEU A 44 2.08 -4.10 -1.86
N LEU A 45 0.98 -4.12 -2.62
CA LEU A 45 -0.39 -4.09 -2.12
C LEU A 45 -1.01 -5.48 -2.11
N GLY A 46 -1.67 -5.85 -1.01
CA GLY A 46 -2.39 -7.12 -0.93
C GLY A 46 -2.89 -7.43 0.47
N PRO A 47 -3.74 -8.46 0.63
CA PRO A 47 -4.30 -8.83 1.92
C PRO A 47 -3.26 -9.38 2.90
N ASN A 48 -3.66 -9.52 4.15
CA ASN A 48 -2.87 -10.20 5.15
C ASN A 48 -2.61 -11.66 4.73
N GLY A 49 -1.34 -12.09 4.81
CA GLY A 49 -0.93 -13.43 4.37
C GLY A 49 -0.67 -13.57 2.86
N ALA A 50 -0.78 -12.52 2.06
CA ALA A 50 -0.49 -12.55 0.61
C ALA A 50 0.99 -12.81 0.27
N GLY A 51 1.91 -12.65 1.24
CA GLY A 51 3.35 -12.85 1.04
C GLY A 51 4.20 -11.57 1.09
N LYS A 52 3.59 -10.40 1.32
CA LYS A 52 4.25 -9.07 1.33
C LYS A 52 5.48 -9.02 2.24
N THR A 53 5.30 -9.27 3.55
CA THR A 53 6.39 -9.32 4.53
C THR A 53 7.46 -10.35 4.18
N THR A 54 7.06 -11.52 3.66
CA THR A 54 8.01 -12.55 3.22
C THR A 54 8.88 -12.06 2.05
N ALA A 55 8.29 -11.33 1.11
CA ALA A 55 9.03 -10.74 -0.01
C ALA A 55 10.03 -9.70 0.49
N LEU A 56 9.58 -8.75 1.34
CA LEU A 56 10.46 -7.75 1.94
C LEU A 56 11.61 -8.37 2.71
N GLU A 57 11.35 -9.27 3.66
CA GLU A 57 12.39 -9.93 4.45
C GLU A 57 13.46 -10.65 3.61
N ILE A 58 13.08 -11.17 2.43
CA ILE A 58 14.04 -11.79 1.51
C ILE A 58 14.87 -10.72 0.79
N ILE A 59 14.24 -9.63 0.35
CA ILE A 59 14.92 -8.52 -0.33
C ILE A 59 15.92 -7.84 0.62
N GLU A 60 15.54 -7.66 1.87
CA GLU A 60 16.36 -7.10 2.95
C GLU A 60 17.51 -8.05 3.39
N GLY A 61 17.47 -9.31 2.96
CA GLY A 61 18.46 -10.34 3.34
C GLY A 61 18.23 -10.94 4.72
N ILE A 62 17.11 -10.65 5.38
CA ILE A 62 16.73 -11.26 6.68
C ILE A 62 16.37 -12.73 6.48
N ARG A 63 15.76 -13.07 5.35
CA ARG A 63 15.25 -14.40 5.04
C ARG A 63 15.82 -14.94 3.75
N ARG A 64 16.14 -16.25 3.73
CA ARG A 64 16.59 -16.91 2.49
C ARG A 64 15.41 -17.35 1.64
N PRO A 65 15.45 -17.12 0.31
CA PRO A 65 14.48 -17.69 -0.61
C PRO A 65 14.62 -19.20 -0.74
N THR A 66 13.60 -19.88 -1.24
CA THR A 66 13.68 -21.28 -1.67
C THR A 66 14.35 -21.38 -3.06
N SER A 67 13.96 -20.47 -3.97
CA SER A 67 14.59 -20.29 -5.29
C SER A 67 14.34 -18.85 -5.79
N GLY A 68 14.95 -18.51 -6.92
CA GLY A 68 14.90 -17.17 -7.50
C GLY A 68 16.08 -16.29 -7.09
N GLU A 69 16.11 -15.10 -7.62
CA GLU A 69 17.18 -14.12 -7.44
C GLU A 69 16.67 -12.78 -6.94
N VAL A 70 17.48 -12.14 -6.11
CA VAL A 70 17.23 -10.78 -5.62
C VAL A 70 18.52 -9.99 -5.72
N ARG A 71 18.41 -8.73 -6.16
CA ARG A 71 19.48 -7.74 -6.10
C ARG A 71 18.95 -6.43 -5.53
N VAL A 72 19.75 -5.82 -4.69
CA VAL A 72 19.48 -4.47 -4.13
C VAL A 72 20.68 -3.60 -4.50
N LEU A 73 20.44 -2.55 -5.28
CA LEU A 73 21.50 -1.69 -5.86
C LEU A 73 22.62 -2.53 -6.51
N GLY A 74 22.21 -3.54 -7.32
CA GLY A 74 23.12 -4.47 -8.00
C GLY A 74 23.73 -5.56 -7.13
N VAL A 75 23.54 -5.55 -5.81
CA VAL A 75 24.15 -6.49 -4.86
C VAL A 75 23.17 -7.61 -4.47
N ASP A 76 23.59 -8.87 -4.56
CA ASP A 76 22.84 -10.02 -4.03
C ASP A 76 23.01 -10.09 -2.50
N PRO A 77 21.91 -9.94 -1.71
CA PRO A 77 21.98 -9.97 -0.23
C PRO A 77 22.54 -11.29 0.33
N ARG A 78 22.48 -12.37 -0.42
CA ARG A 78 23.04 -13.67 0.00
C ARG A 78 24.57 -13.72 -0.09
N LYS A 79 25.17 -12.84 -0.92
CA LYS A 79 26.61 -12.81 -1.20
C LYS A 79 27.32 -11.74 -0.37
N ASP A 80 26.69 -10.58 -0.20
CA ASP A 80 27.27 -9.44 0.51
C ASP A 80 26.18 -8.68 1.30
N LEU A 81 25.72 -9.30 2.39
CA LEU A 81 24.69 -8.73 3.26
C LEU A 81 25.16 -7.44 3.95
N ASP A 82 26.44 -7.38 4.34
CA ASP A 82 26.96 -6.20 5.03
C ASP A 82 27.02 -4.96 4.14
N ARG A 83 27.24 -5.15 2.83
CA ARG A 83 27.16 -4.07 1.86
C ARG A 83 25.71 -3.63 1.68
N VAL A 84 24.77 -4.57 1.55
CA VAL A 84 23.33 -4.23 1.43
C VAL A 84 22.86 -3.47 2.67
N LYS A 85 23.16 -3.93 3.90
CA LYS A 85 22.76 -3.26 5.15
C LYS A 85 23.24 -1.81 5.26
N ARG A 86 24.36 -1.46 4.66
CA ARG A 86 24.84 -0.07 4.64
C ARG A 86 24.07 0.84 3.70
N MET A 87 23.37 0.27 2.72
CA MET A 87 22.67 1.02 1.68
C MET A 87 21.16 1.10 1.90
N ILE A 88 20.61 0.26 2.78
CA ILE A 88 19.18 0.18 3.04
C ILE A 88 18.81 0.64 4.43
N GLY A 89 17.59 1.16 4.56
CA GLY A 89 16.91 1.39 5.83
C GLY A 89 15.71 0.45 5.92
N VAL A 90 15.49 -0.16 7.08
CA VAL A 90 14.42 -1.14 7.26
C VAL A 90 13.58 -0.78 8.47
N GLN A 91 12.27 -0.65 8.26
CA GLN A 91 11.28 -0.54 9.30
C GLN A 91 10.45 -1.82 9.32
N LEU A 92 10.64 -2.63 10.35
CA LEU A 92 9.92 -3.88 10.54
C LEU A 92 8.52 -3.65 11.12
N GLN A 93 7.58 -4.55 10.81
CA GLN A 93 6.22 -4.53 11.36
C GLN A 93 6.21 -4.56 12.89
N ALA A 94 7.06 -5.39 13.50
CA ALA A 94 7.27 -5.46 14.94
C ALA A 94 8.76 -5.30 15.26
N ALA A 95 9.09 -4.23 15.98
CA ALA A 95 10.44 -3.97 16.44
C ALA A 95 10.46 -3.89 17.95
N SER A 96 11.46 -4.53 18.57
CA SER A 96 11.75 -4.38 20.00
C SER A 96 13.01 -3.56 20.16
N TYR A 97 12.92 -2.52 20.96
CA TYR A 97 14.02 -1.61 21.23
C TYR A 97 14.58 -1.79 22.64
N PHE A 98 15.76 -1.27 22.89
CA PHE A 98 16.39 -1.31 24.22
C PHE A 98 15.55 -0.53 25.24
N SER A 99 15.04 -1.24 26.26
CA SER A 99 14.07 -0.68 27.20
C SER A 99 14.65 0.35 28.17
N LEU A 100 15.98 0.38 28.31
CA LEU A 100 16.72 1.26 29.22
C LEU A 100 17.43 2.42 28.52
N LEU A 101 17.27 2.55 27.20
CA LEU A 101 17.82 3.66 26.44
C LEU A 101 16.68 4.59 26.02
N THR A 102 16.97 5.88 25.99
CA THR A 102 16.11 6.91 25.41
C THR A 102 16.08 6.78 23.88
N ILE A 103 15.10 7.40 23.23
CA ILE A 103 15.04 7.34 21.76
C ILE A 103 16.24 8.01 21.11
N ALA A 104 16.80 9.06 21.69
CA ALA A 104 18.04 9.67 21.21
C ALA A 104 19.23 8.71 21.33
N GLU A 105 19.41 8.08 22.50
CA GLU A 105 20.50 7.11 22.73
C GLU A 105 20.38 5.89 21.81
N ILE A 106 19.17 5.43 21.48
CA ILE A 106 18.97 4.32 20.54
C ILE A 106 19.41 4.73 19.12
N LEU A 107 19.05 5.93 18.66
CA LEU A 107 19.47 6.42 17.34
C LEU A 107 21.00 6.61 17.29
N ASP A 108 21.62 7.13 18.35
CA ASP A 108 23.08 7.25 18.45
C ASP A 108 23.77 5.91 18.44
N LEU A 109 23.22 4.93 19.17
CA LEU A 109 23.73 3.56 19.19
C LEU A 109 23.62 2.93 17.78
N PHE A 110 22.47 3.03 17.12
CA PHE A 110 22.31 2.49 15.78
C PHE A 110 23.24 3.19 14.78
N GLY A 111 23.36 4.52 14.87
CA GLY A 111 24.29 5.29 14.06
C GLY A 111 25.74 4.86 14.22
N SER A 112 26.15 4.40 15.42
CA SER A 112 27.52 3.95 15.69
C SER A 112 27.93 2.70 14.90
N PHE A 113 26.97 1.94 14.36
CA PHE A 113 27.25 0.77 13.51
C PHE A 113 27.61 1.12 12.07
N TYR A 114 27.46 2.40 11.67
CA TYR A 114 27.67 2.84 10.30
C TYR A 114 28.79 3.89 10.21
N PRO A 115 29.57 3.89 9.12
CA PRO A 115 30.63 4.88 8.92
C PRO A 115 30.10 6.29 8.69
N THR A 116 28.91 6.41 8.13
CA THR A 116 28.17 7.67 7.91
C THR A 116 26.79 7.53 8.53
N ARG A 117 26.32 8.60 9.17
CA ARG A 117 25.00 8.63 9.81
C ARG A 117 24.38 10.02 9.75
N ARG A 118 23.09 10.10 9.78
CA ARG A 118 22.34 11.34 9.98
C ARG A 118 22.43 11.79 11.46
N ALA A 119 22.29 13.08 11.69
CA ALA A 119 22.28 13.61 13.06
C ALA A 119 20.99 13.16 13.78
N THR A 120 21.13 12.70 15.03
CA THR A 120 19.99 12.25 15.85
C THR A 120 18.92 13.32 16.02
N THR A 121 19.34 14.58 16.21
CA THR A 121 18.41 15.72 16.30
C THR A 121 17.60 15.91 15.02
N GLU A 122 18.24 15.84 13.86
CA GLU A 122 17.58 15.92 12.55
C GLU A 122 16.57 14.77 12.35
N LEU A 123 16.95 13.55 12.69
CA LEU A 123 16.06 12.39 12.60
C LEU A 123 14.82 12.54 13.46
N LEU A 124 14.99 12.99 14.70
CA LEU A 124 13.88 13.21 15.64
C LEU A 124 12.99 14.39 15.21
N GLU A 125 13.59 15.45 14.67
CA GLU A 125 12.85 16.59 14.13
C GLU A 125 12.00 16.19 12.93
N ASN A 126 12.56 15.43 11.98
CA ASN A 126 11.86 14.95 10.79
C ASN A 126 10.60 14.13 11.11
N VAL A 127 10.62 13.36 12.20
CA VAL A 127 9.47 12.56 12.64
C VAL A 127 8.63 13.26 13.73
N GLY A 128 8.94 14.52 14.08
CA GLY A 128 8.23 15.29 15.09
C GLY A 128 8.30 14.68 16.49
N LEU A 129 9.49 14.22 16.90
CA LEU A 129 9.77 13.62 18.20
C LEU A 129 10.95 14.27 18.93
N LEU A 130 11.41 15.43 18.51
CA LEU A 130 12.55 16.11 19.13
C LEU A 130 12.28 16.45 20.61
N ASP A 131 11.06 16.85 20.96
CA ASP A 131 10.61 17.11 22.33
C ASP A 131 10.57 15.85 23.22
N LYS A 132 10.70 14.67 22.63
CA LYS A 132 10.71 13.35 23.29
C LYS A 132 12.08 12.70 23.30
N ALA A 133 13.15 13.38 22.89
CA ALA A 133 14.49 12.83 22.75
C ALA A 133 14.95 12.00 23.98
N ASP A 134 14.64 12.49 25.18
CA ASP A 134 14.99 11.86 26.46
C ASP A 134 13.95 10.84 26.94
N SER A 135 12.92 10.56 26.16
CA SER A 135 11.88 9.57 26.53
C SER A 135 12.31 8.17 26.15
N TYR A 136 11.89 7.18 26.93
CA TYR A 136 12.03 5.76 26.57
C TYR A 136 10.94 5.37 25.56
N VAL A 137 11.23 4.41 24.67
CA VAL A 137 10.26 3.95 23.65
C VAL A 137 8.91 3.52 24.26
N ARG A 138 8.93 2.87 25.45
CA ARG A 138 7.71 2.46 26.18
C ARG A 138 6.82 3.61 26.65
N GLN A 139 7.35 4.84 26.70
CA GLN A 139 6.61 6.04 27.11
C GLN A 139 5.95 6.74 25.91
N LEU A 140 6.28 6.33 24.69
CA LEU A 140 5.71 6.84 23.47
C LEU A 140 4.33 6.19 23.20
N SER A 141 3.40 6.97 22.63
CA SER A 141 2.17 6.39 22.05
C SER A 141 2.50 5.46 20.89
N GLY A 142 1.55 4.59 20.48
CA GLY A 142 1.75 3.69 19.36
C GLY A 142 2.16 4.42 18.07
N GLY A 143 1.52 5.56 17.76
CA GLY A 143 1.87 6.41 16.62
C GLY A 143 3.27 7.04 16.74
N GLN A 144 3.66 7.46 17.95
CA GLN A 144 5.01 7.96 18.21
C GLN A 144 6.07 6.85 18.04
N GLN A 145 5.79 5.63 18.52
CA GLN A 145 6.68 4.48 18.33
C GLN A 145 6.83 4.17 16.83
N ARG A 146 5.76 4.26 16.06
CA ARG A 146 5.79 4.03 14.62
C ARG A 146 6.65 5.08 13.89
N ARG A 147 6.47 6.37 14.21
CA ARG A 147 7.32 7.44 13.68
C ARG A 147 8.79 7.27 14.10
N PHE A 148 9.04 6.86 15.32
CA PHE A 148 10.38 6.54 15.79
C PHE A 148 11.01 5.38 15.00
N SER A 149 10.25 4.32 14.67
CA SER A 149 10.76 3.21 13.87
C SER A 149 11.18 3.64 12.45
N VAL A 150 10.49 4.63 11.87
CA VAL A 150 10.91 5.24 10.59
C VAL A 150 12.21 6.04 10.79
N ALA A 151 12.33 6.85 11.86
CA ALA A 151 13.59 7.55 12.16
C ALA A 151 14.77 6.59 12.32
N ALA A 152 14.55 5.46 13.01
CA ALA A 152 15.56 4.42 13.16
C ALA A 152 15.99 3.78 11.83
N ALA A 153 15.08 3.65 10.87
CA ALA A 153 15.39 3.17 9.52
C ALA A 153 16.20 4.17 8.69
N LEU A 154 16.25 5.44 9.07
CA LEU A 154 16.97 6.51 8.35
C LEU A 154 18.38 6.80 8.90
N VAL A 155 18.79 6.14 9.96
CA VAL A 155 20.03 6.45 10.71
C VAL A 155 21.28 6.44 9.82
N ASN A 156 21.38 5.50 8.89
CA ASN A 156 22.53 5.32 7.99
C ASN A 156 22.44 6.10 6.68
N ASP A 157 21.49 7.03 6.57
CA ASP A 157 21.19 7.78 5.33
C ASP A 157 21.02 6.86 4.10
N PRO A 158 20.06 5.93 4.14
CA PRO A 158 19.94 4.88 3.14
C PRO A 158 19.54 5.43 1.77
N GLN A 159 19.89 4.68 0.71
CA GLN A 159 19.42 4.93 -0.65
C GLN A 159 18.04 4.30 -0.89
N VAL A 160 17.77 3.14 -0.27
CA VAL A 160 16.49 2.42 -0.36
C VAL A 160 15.92 2.23 1.04
N ILE A 161 14.66 2.54 1.22
CA ILE A 161 13.92 2.41 2.48
C ILE A 161 12.84 1.36 2.31
N PHE A 162 12.85 0.33 3.14
CA PHE A 162 11.81 -0.71 3.20
C PHE A 162 10.92 -0.47 4.41
N LEU A 163 9.61 -0.43 4.17
CA LEU A 163 8.59 -0.14 5.18
C LEU A 163 7.52 -1.23 5.16
N ASP A 164 7.45 -2.03 6.22
CA ASP A 164 6.44 -3.09 6.33
C ASP A 164 5.22 -2.59 7.11
N GLU A 165 4.14 -2.29 6.40
CA GLU A 165 2.87 -1.76 6.91
C GLU A 165 3.04 -0.59 7.89
N PRO A 166 3.70 0.52 7.50
CA PRO A 166 4.12 1.58 8.43
C PRO A 166 2.96 2.34 9.08
N THR A 167 1.77 2.32 8.49
CA THR A 167 0.61 3.10 8.95
C THR A 167 -0.42 2.26 9.70
N THR A 168 -0.22 0.95 9.79
CA THR A 168 -1.15 0.05 10.50
C THR A 168 -1.27 0.45 11.97
N GLY A 169 -2.52 0.62 12.43
CA GLY A 169 -2.83 1.00 13.81
C GLY A 169 -2.64 2.49 14.13
N LEU A 170 -2.37 3.34 13.14
CA LEU A 170 -2.36 4.80 13.30
C LEU A 170 -3.75 5.38 13.12
N ASP A 171 -4.06 6.43 13.89
CA ASP A 171 -5.23 7.26 13.60
C ASP A 171 -5.04 8.05 12.27
N PRO A 172 -6.13 8.58 11.67
CA PRO A 172 -6.07 9.25 10.37
C PRO A 172 -5.10 10.43 10.32
N GLN A 173 -5.01 11.23 11.40
CA GLN A 173 -4.12 12.40 11.44
C GLN A 173 -2.65 11.97 11.47
N MET A 174 -2.31 10.97 12.27
CA MET A 174 -0.96 10.43 12.35
C MET A 174 -0.54 9.75 11.05
N ARG A 175 -1.47 9.04 10.39
CA ARG A 175 -1.24 8.43 9.08
C ARG A 175 -0.89 9.49 8.04
N HIS A 176 -1.66 10.57 7.98
CA HIS A 176 -1.40 11.68 7.06
C HIS A 176 -0.02 12.33 7.28
N SER A 177 0.34 12.58 8.53
CA SER A 177 1.66 13.13 8.88
C SER A 177 2.81 12.20 8.46
N LEU A 178 2.63 10.88 8.57
CA LEU A 178 3.62 9.91 8.12
C LEU A 178 3.72 9.90 6.58
N TRP A 179 2.60 9.98 5.86
CA TRP A 179 2.59 10.08 4.40
C TRP A 179 3.33 11.31 3.90
N GLU A 180 3.13 12.47 4.55
CA GLU A 180 3.88 13.69 4.21
C GLU A 180 5.40 13.52 4.41
N LEU A 181 5.82 12.86 5.49
CA LEU A 181 7.22 12.54 5.72
C LEU A 181 7.77 11.64 4.60
N LEU A 182 7.07 10.54 4.28
CA LEU A 182 7.51 9.60 3.24
C LEU A 182 7.59 10.27 1.85
N ARG A 183 6.64 11.14 1.52
CA ARG A 183 6.69 11.94 0.30
C ARG A 183 7.91 12.84 0.24
N ARG A 184 8.25 13.54 1.35
CA ARG A 184 9.46 14.38 1.40
C ARG A 184 10.71 13.55 1.19
N LEU A 185 10.86 12.43 1.87
CA LEU A 185 12.00 11.54 1.69
C LEU A 185 12.16 11.06 0.24
N ASN A 186 11.05 10.76 -0.42
CA ASN A 186 11.07 10.33 -1.82
C ASN A 186 11.29 11.51 -2.78
N ARG A 187 10.46 12.57 -2.72
CA ARG A 187 10.44 13.65 -3.71
C ARG A 187 11.57 14.65 -3.53
N ASP A 188 11.89 15.02 -2.29
CA ASP A 188 12.85 16.08 -1.99
C ASP A 188 14.27 15.52 -1.79
N GLU A 189 14.39 14.33 -1.20
CA GLU A 189 15.68 13.68 -0.95
C GLU A 189 16.04 12.60 -1.97
N GLY A 190 15.14 12.27 -2.90
CA GLY A 190 15.37 11.27 -3.97
C GLY A 190 15.53 9.83 -3.46
N LYS A 191 15.02 9.52 -2.27
CA LYS A 191 15.10 8.16 -1.70
C LYS A 191 14.16 7.22 -2.46
N THR A 192 14.62 6.00 -2.74
CA THR A 192 13.76 4.91 -3.20
C THR A 192 13.00 4.37 -2.00
N ILE A 193 11.68 4.19 -2.12
CA ILE A 193 10.85 3.65 -1.04
C ILE A 193 10.11 2.41 -1.54
N VAL A 194 10.21 1.32 -0.80
CA VAL A 194 9.42 0.10 -1.00
C VAL A 194 8.53 -0.09 0.21
N LEU A 195 7.22 0.01 -0.02
CA LEU A 195 6.20 -0.03 1.02
C LEU A 195 5.33 -1.27 0.84
N THR A 196 5.08 -2.02 1.93
CA THR A 196 3.96 -2.96 1.93
C THR A 196 2.75 -2.34 2.60
N THR A 197 1.58 -2.59 2.05
CA THR A 197 0.33 -2.13 2.63
C THR A 197 -0.84 -3.03 2.23
N HIS A 198 -1.90 -2.97 3.02
CA HIS A 198 -3.23 -3.46 2.66
C HIS A 198 -4.23 -2.30 2.51
N TYR A 199 -3.79 -1.05 2.74
CA TYR A 199 -4.60 0.14 2.54
C TYR A 199 -4.44 0.66 1.11
N MET A 200 -5.55 0.62 0.32
CA MET A 200 -5.58 1.08 -1.07
C MET A 200 -5.26 2.57 -1.17
N GLU A 201 -5.85 3.37 -0.28
CA GLU A 201 -5.65 4.81 -0.22
C GLU A 201 -4.16 5.17 -0.07
N GLU A 202 -3.42 4.42 0.75
CA GLU A 202 -1.98 4.62 0.93
C GLU A 202 -1.21 4.37 -0.37
N ALA A 203 -1.53 3.28 -1.06
CA ALA A 203 -0.92 2.94 -2.33
C ALA A 203 -1.26 3.97 -3.43
N GLU A 204 -2.52 4.41 -3.52
CA GLU A 204 -2.97 5.43 -4.49
C GLU A 204 -2.29 6.78 -4.27
N LEU A 205 -2.13 7.19 -3.00
CA LEU A 205 -1.60 8.50 -2.67
C LEU A 205 -0.07 8.58 -2.78
N LEU A 206 0.65 7.50 -2.50
CA LEU A 206 2.10 7.55 -2.34
C LEU A 206 2.85 6.92 -3.49
N ALA A 207 2.36 5.80 -4.04
CA ALA A 207 3.15 4.99 -4.95
C ALA A 207 3.14 5.52 -6.39
N ASP A 208 4.31 5.52 -7.02
CA ASP A 208 4.45 5.74 -8.47
C ASP A 208 3.97 4.48 -9.23
N ARG A 209 4.31 3.28 -8.71
CA ARG A 209 3.80 1.99 -9.19
C ARG A 209 3.44 1.09 -8.02
N VAL A 210 2.46 0.23 -8.28
CA VAL A 210 1.94 -0.74 -7.30
C VAL A 210 1.97 -2.13 -7.92
N ALA A 211 2.54 -3.09 -7.19
CA ALA A 211 2.36 -4.51 -7.48
C ALA A 211 1.24 -5.05 -6.58
N ILE A 212 0.17 -5.56 -7.20
CA ILE A 212 -0.92 -6.23 -6.49
C ILE A 212 -0.55 -7.69 -6.30
N ILE A 213 -0.40 -8.12 -5.04
CA ILE A 213 -0.03 -9.49 -4.68
C ILE A 213 -1.18 -10.18 -3.94
N ASP A 214 -1.52 -11.39 -4.39
CA ASP A 214 -2.43 -12.30 -3.68
C ASP A 214 -1.92 -13.74 -3.77
N LEU A 215 -2.06 -14.51 -2.67
CA LEU A 215 -1.63 -15.92 -2.58
C LEU A 215 -0.19 -16.17 -3.08
N GLY A 216 0.71 -15.24 -2.84
CA GLY A 216 2.12 -15.33 -3.22
C GLY A 216 2.38 -15.07 -4.70
N ARG A 217 1.44 -14.56 -5.47
CA ARG A 217 1.57 -14.22 -6.89
C ARG A 217 1.24 -12.78 -7.14
N ILE A 218 1.94 -12.16 -8.08
CA ILE A 218 1.63 -10.81 -8.55
C ILE A 218 0.59 -10.93 -9.66
N GLY A 219 -0.56 -10.26 -9.48
CA GLY A 219 -1.63 -10.19 -10.45
C GLY A 219 -1.42 -9.09 -11.48
N SER A 220 -0.92 -7.93 -11.04
CA SER A 220 -0.63 -6.79 -11.93
C SER A 220 0.40 -5.85 -11.31
N ILE A 221 1.12 -5.11 -12.17
CA ILE A 221 2.05 -4.05 -11.75
C ILE A 221 1.89 -2.87 -12.71
N ASP A 222 1.46 -1.72 -12.18
CA ASP A 222 1.45 -0.46 -12.92
C ASP A 222 1.27 0.72 -11.94
N SER A 223 1.20 1.95 -12.46
CA SER A 223 0.77 3.09 -11.67
C SER A 223 -0.68 2.91 -11.19
N PRO A 224 -1.05 3.41 -10.00
CA PRO A 224 -2.43 3.34 -9.51
C PRO A 224 -3.44 3.82 -10.55
N ARG A 225 -3.12 4.94 -11.20
CA ARG A 225 -3.97 5.51 -12.25
C ARG A 225 -4.15 4.58 -13.46
N ALA A 226 -3.08 3.90 -13.91
CA ALA A 226 -3.16 2.98 -15.05
C ALA A 226 -3.95 1.72 -14.69
N LEU A 227 -3.76 1.19 -13.47
CA LEU A 227 -4.52 0.05 -12.96
C LEU A 227 -6.03 0.36 -12.91
N ILE A 228 -6.40 1.51 -12.35
CA ILE A 228 -7.80 1.96 -12.27
C ILE A 228 -8.38 2.21 -13.67
N ALA A 229 -7.61 2.81 -14.58
CA ALA A 229 -8.04 3.04 -15.95
C ALA A 229 -8.23 1.74 -16.75
N GLY A 230 -7.60 0.65 -16.34
CA GLY A 230 -7.74 -0.69 -16.93
C GLY A 230 -8.96 -1.48 -16.43
N LEU A 231 -9.74 -0.96 -15.48
CA LEU A 231 -10.97 -1.60 -15.03
C LEU A 231 -11.98 -1.68 -16.18
N ASP A 232 -12.67 -2.80 -16.31
CA ASP A 232 -13.78 -3.00 -17.26
C ASP A 232 -14.97 -2.07 -16.96
N GLY A 233 -15.11 -1.66 -15.68
CA GLY A 233 -16.02 -0.60 -15.23
C GLY A 233 -15.23 0.55 -14.65
N ARG A 234 -15.36 1.77 -15.19
CA ARG A 234 -14.58 2.96 -14.77
C ARG A 234 -15.12 3.64 -13.53
N GLY A 235 -15.86 2.94 -12.68
CA GLY A 235 -16.46 3.44 -11.46
C GLY A 235 -17.94 3.08 -11.35
N HIS A 236 -18.60 3.73 -10.42
CA HIS A 236 -20.03 3.52 -10.20
C HIS A 236 -20.76 4.85 -9.99
N ILE A 237 -22.07 4.83 -10.24
CA ILE A 237 -22.98 5.92 -9.90
C ILE A 237 -23.83 5.45 -8.72
N GLU A 238 -23.87 6.24 -7.66
CA GLU A 238 -24.80 6.05 -6.55
C GLU A 238 -25.87 7.12 -6.57
N PHE A 239 -27.11 6.72 -6.31
CA PHE A 239 -28.24 7.64 -6.17
C PHE A 239 -29.37 7.00 -5.38
N THR A 240 -30.27 7.83 -4.88
CA THR A 240 -31.51 7.40 -4.21
C THR A 240 -32.72 7.85 -5.00
N THR A 241 -33.78 7.08 -4.92
CA THR A 241 -35.06 7.42 -5.57
C THR A 241 -36.20 7.50 -4.56
N ASN A 242 -37.26 8.18 -4.92
CA ASN A 242 -38.52 8.25 -4.16
C ASN A 242 -39.48 7.09 -4.42
N SER A 243 -39.13 6.18 -5.34
CA SER A 243 -39.93 5.01 -5.72
C SER A 243 -39.00 3.84 -6.05
N GLU A 244 -39.51 2.64 -5.86
CA GLU A 244 -38.81 1.42 -6.25
C GLU A 244 -38.59 1.36 -7.77
N VAL A 245 -37.40 0.99 -8.20
CA VAL A 245 -36.98 0.90 -9.61
C VAL A 245 -36.49 -0.52 -9.88
N ASP A 246 -36.92 -1.05 -11.03
CA ASP A 246 -36.41 -2.34 -11.51
C ASP A 246 -34.97 -2.18 -12.00
N THR A 247 -34.02 -2.88 -11.36
CA THR A 247 -32.61 -2.85 -11.71
C THR A 247 -32.34 -3.29 -13.15
N SER A 248 -33.23 -4.13 -13.73
CA SER A 248 -33.12 -4.52 -15.15
C SER A 248 -33.23 -3.35 -16.11
N GLU A 249 -34.03 -2.33 -15.78
CA GLU A 249 -34.16 -1.11 -16.59
C GLU A 249 -32.90 -0.24 -16.49
N LEU A 250 -32.29 -0.17 -15.30
CA LEU A 250 -31.06 0.55 -15.07
C LEU A 250 -29.87 -0.10 -15.78
N THR A 251 -29.82 -1.44 -15.81
CA THR A 251 -28.79 -2.19 -16.55
C THR A 251 -28.89 -2.01 -18.06
N ALA A 252 -30.10 -1.71 -18.57
CA ALA A 252 -30.32 -1.46 -19.99
C ALA A 252 -29.87 -0.06 -20.48
N LEU A 253 -29.42 0.82 -19.58
CA LEU A 253 -28.98 2.17 -19.91
C LEU A 253 -27.60 2.15 -20.59
N ASP A 254 -27.41 3.05 -21.54
CA ASP A 254 -26.13 3.20 -22.24
C ASP A 254 -25.01 3.58 -21.22
N GLY A 255 -23.90 2.85 -21.29
CA GLY A 255 -22.76 3.06 -20.41
C GLY A 255 -22.87 2.39 -19.03
N VAL A 256 -23.94 1.64 -18.75
CA VAL A 256 -24.14 0.82 -17.54
C VAL A 256 -23.89 -0.64 -17.87
N THR A 257 -23.13 -1.34 -17.01
CA THR A 257 -22.84 -2.78 -17.16
C THR A 257 -23.56 -3.63 -16.13
N ASP A 258 -23.82 -3.05 -14.94
CA ASP A 258 -24.53 -3.74 -13.86
C ASP A 258 -25.28 -2.71 -12.99
N ALA A 259 -26.36 -3.15 -12.34
CA ALA A 259 -27.17 -2.35 -11.43
C ALA A 259 -27.61 -3.15 -10.21
N ALA A 260 -27.34 -2.62 -9.03
CA ALA A 260 -27.73 -3.24 -7.76
C ALA A 260 -28.56 -2.27 -6.90
N ALA A 261 -29.61 -2.77 -6.28
CA ALA A 261 -30.33 -2.05 -5.23
C ALA A 261 -29.70 -2.38 -3.86
N ARG A 262 -29.25 -1.35 -3.15
CA ARG A 262 -28.78 -1.45 -1.76
C ARG A 262 -29.95 -1.10 -0.84
N SER A 263 -30.67 -2.09 -0.34
CA SER A 263 -31.66 -1.90 0.71
C SER A 263 -30.96 -1.50 2.00
N ASN A 264 -31.35 -0.37 2.58
CA ASN A 264 -30.89 0.06 3.91
C ASN A 264 -31.45 -0.94 4.95
N ARG A 265 -30.65 -1.95 5.37
CA ARG A 265 -31.03 -2.98 6.36
C ARG A 265 -31.14 -2.38 7.76
N GLY A 266 -32.15 -1.54 7.94
CA GLY A 266 -32.57 -0.99 9.22
C GLY A 266 -34.08 -0.81 9.24
N GLY A 267 -34.82 -1.91 9.33
CA GLY A 267 -36.16 -2.09 9.90
C GLY A 267 -37.27 -1.01 9.72
N SER A 268 -37.18 -0.11 8.74
CA SER A 268 -38.25 0.83 8.43
C SER A 268 -38.53 0.80 6.92
N SER A 269 -39.71 0.37 6.55
CA SER A 269 -40.21 0.19 5.19
C SER A 269 -40.52 1.51 4.42
N LEU A 270 -39.87 2.62 4.74
CA LEU A 270 -40.14 3.96 4.18
C LEU A 270 -38.85 4.78 3.95
N GLY A 271 -37.70 4.16 3.78
CA GLY A 271 -36.47 4.88 3.36
C GLY A 271 -36.31 4.84 1.84
N PRO A 272 -35.70 5.87 1.23
CA PRO A 272 -35.41 5.86 -0.21
C PRO A 272 -34.47 4.69 -0.53
N ASP A 273 -34.79 3.96 -1.62
CA ASP A 273 -33.93 2.90 -2.12
C ASP A 273 -32.65 3.50 -2.71
N THR A 274 -31.50 2.99 -2.31
CA THR A 274 -30.20 3.38 -2.85
C THR A 274 -29.83 2.43 -3.99
N TYR A 275 -29.49 2.97 -5.12
CA TYR A 275 -29.04 2.22 -6.31
C TYR A 275 -27.59 2.48 -6.58
N GLN A 276 -26.88 1.45 -6.99
CA GLN A 276 -25.49 1.53 -7.45
C GLN A 276 -25.41 0.96 -8.86
N LEU A 277 -24.89 1.76 -9.80
CA LEU A 277 -24.69 1.35 -11.20
C LEU A 277 -23.19 1.21 -11.46
N THR A 278 -22.74 0.09 -11.97
CA THR A 278 -21.38 -0.05 -12.51
C THR A 278 -21.36 0.52 -13.93
N ILE A 279 -20.39 1.40 -14.22
CA ILE A 279 -20.38 2.20 -15.45
C ILE A 279 -19.06 2.09 -16.21
N THR A 280 -19.15 2.02 -17.55
CA THR A 280 -17.98 2.01 -18.45
C THR A 280 -17.52 3.42 -18.85
N ASP A 281 -18.45 4.35 -19.01
CA ASP A 281 -18.19 5.76 -19.33
C ASP A 281 -19.10 6.65 -18.48
N PRO A 282 -18.53 7.40 -17.53
CA PRO A 282 -19.31 8.26 -16.64
C PRO A 282 -20.21 9.26 -17.38
N LYS A 283 -19.72 9.85 -18.48
CA LYS A 283 -20.47 10.85 -19.24
C LYS A 283 -21.68 10.23 -19.94
N VAL A 284 -21.49 9.09 -20.57
CA VAL A 284 -22.57 8.37 -21.26
C VAL A 284 -23.59 7.88 -20.24
N ALA A 285 -23.14 7.22 -19.18
CA ALA A 285 -24.01 6.66 -18.15
C ALA A 285 -24.84 7.74 -17.42
N VAL A 286 -24.24 8.85 -17.02
CA VAL A 286 -24.96 9.97 -16.38
C VAL A 286 -26.00 10.56 -17.32
N THR A 287 -25.65 10.79 -18.59
CA THR A 287 -26.59 11.35 -19.58
C THR A 287 -27.78 10.41 -19.81
N SER A 288 -27.51 9.12 -19.95
CA SER A 288 -28.54 8.08 -20.13
C SER A 288 -29.46 7.98 -18.90
N LEU A 289 -28.87 7.98 -17.70
CA LEU A 289 -29.60 7.93 -16.43
C LEU A 289 -30.51 9.14 -16.22
N LEU A 290 -30.02 10.36 -16.50
CA LEU A 290 -30.81 11.58 -16.40
C LEU A 290 -31.98 11.58 -17.39
N SER A 291 -31.74 11.22 -18.63
CA SER A 291 -32.80 11.12 -19.66
C SER A 291 -33.87 10.08 -19.29
N TRP A 292 -33.44 8.95 -18.74
CA TRP A 292 -34.33 7.89 -18.25
C TRP A 292 -35.21 8.37 -17.09
N SER A 293 -34.62 9.06 -16.10
CA SER A 293 -35.36 9.55 -14.94
C SER A 293 -36.40 10.61 -15.32
N GLU A 294 -36.03 11.55 -16.21
CA GLU A 294 -36.95 12.58 -16.74
C GLU A 294 -38.12 11.94 -17.50
N GLY A 295 -37.83 10.95 -18.36
CA GLY A 295 -38.86 10.26 -19.16
C GLY A 295 -39.86 9.47 -18.31
N ARG A 296 -39.47 9.09 -17.08
CA ARG A 296 -40.29 8.34 -16.11
C ARG A 296 -40.88 9.18 -15.00
N GLY A 297 -40.45 10.42 -14.84
CA GLY A 297 -40.85 11.29 -13.73
C GLY A 297 -40.34 10.81 -12.36
N ILE A 298 -39.18 10.11 -12.34
CA ILE A 298 -38.54 9.60 -11.13
C ILE A 298 -37.63 10.70 -10.59
N GLU A 299 -37.88 11.10 -9.35
CA GLU A 299 -37.02 12.06 -8.65
C GLU A 299 -35.81 11.32 -8.06
N MET A 300 -34.61 11.67 -8.55
CA MET A 300 -33.35 11.17 -8.01
C MET A 300 -32.73 12.17 -7.03
N ARG A 301 -32.08 11.68 -5.99
CA ARG A 301 -31.39 12.48 -4.97
C ARG A 301 -30.00 11.88 -4.70
N GLY A 302 -29.07 12.75 -4.32
CA GLY A 302 -27.72 12.30 -3.93
C GLY A 302 -26.97 11.61 -5.07
N LEU A 303 -27.18 12.05 -6.33
CA LEU A 303 -26.44 11.49 -7.47
C LEU A 303 -24.95 11.78 -7.29
N GLU A 304 -24.19 10.73 -7.14
CA GLU A 304 -22.73 10.78 -7.00
C GLU A 304 -22.08 9.86 -8.03
N VAL A 305 -21.05 10.37 -8.72
CA VAL A 305 -20.22 9.57 -9.62
C VAL A 305 -18.94 9.27 -8.87
N VAL A 306 -18.78 8.01 -8.48
CA VAL A 306 -17.60 7.53 -7.76
C VAL A 306 -16.65 6.89 -8.76
N PRO A 307 -15.44 7.43 -8.94
CA PRO A 307 -14.46 6.83 -9.82
C PRO A 307 -14.04 5.46 -9.28
N GLY A 308 -13.60 4.58 -10.16
CA GLY A 308 -13.01 3.31 -9.76
C GLY A 308 -11.79 3.51 -8.87
N THR A 309 -11.53 2.56 -7.99
CA THR A 309 -10.47 2.56 -6.99
C THR A 309 -9.54 1.36 -7.17
N LEU A 310 -8.40 1.35 -6.49
CA LEU A 310 -7.56 0.14 -6.42
C LEU A 310 -8.29 -1.03 -5.74
N GLU A 311 -9.33 -0.77 -4.94
CA GLU A 311 -10.16 -1.82 -4.35
C GLU A 311 -10.95 -2.57 -5.43
N ASP A 312 -11.51 -1.84 -6.39
CA ASP A 312 -12.20 -2.43 -7.54
C ASP A 312 -11.23 -3.23 -8.42
N VAL A 313 -9.99 -2.72 -8.63
CA VAL A 313 -8.93 -3.45 -9.33
C VAL A 313 -8.60 -4.75 -8.61
N PHE A 314 -8.44 -4.70 -7.30
CA PHE A 314 -8.14 -5.88 -6.50
C PHE A 314 -9.27 -6.92 -6.57
N LEU A 315 -10.52 -6.46 -6.44
CA LEU A 315 -11.71 -7.30 -6.54
C LEU A 315 -11.80 -7.99 -7.92
N GLN A 316 -11.56 -7.24 -9.00
CA GLN A 316 -11.57 -7.77 -10.36
C GLN A 316 -10.47 -8.84 -10.58
N LEU A 317 -9.25 -8.60 -10.06
CA LEU A 317 -8.12 -9.51 -10.22
C LEU A 317 -8.24 -10.80 -9.39
N THR A 318 -8.84 -10.72 -8.20
CA THR A 318 -8.85 -11.83 -7.23
C THR A 318 -10.22 -12.49 -7.04
N GLY A 319 -11.31 -11.84 -7.48
CA GLY A 319 -12.68 -12.27 -7.23
C GLY A 319 -13.11 -12.18 -5.76
N ARG A 320 -12.37 -11.46 -4.93
CA ARG A 320 -12.59 -11.35 -3.47
C ARG A 320 -12.34 -9.93 -3.00
N GLU A 321 -13.19 -9.45 -2.09
CA GLU A 321 -12.93 -8.21 -1.36
C GLU A 321 -11.72 -8.37 -0.43
N LEU A 322 -10.96 -7.29 -0.25
CA LEU A 322 -9.95 -7.22 0.81
C LEU A 322 -10.69 -7.22 2.16
N ARG A 323 -10.59 -8.34 2.89
CA ARG A 323 -11.07 -8.37 4.28
C ARG A 323 -9.95 -7.86 5.18
N GLU A 324 -10.30 -6.88 6.01
CA GLU A 324 -9.45 -6.34 7.08
C GLU A 324 -8.96 -7.42 8.05
#